data_0f7e6c795d057366750975069b5a34da
#
_entry.id   0f7e6c795d057366750975069b5a34da
#
_cell.length_a   1.000
_cell.length_b   1.000
_cell.length_c   1.000
_cell.angle_alpha   90.00
_cell.angle_beta   90.00
_cell.angle_gamma   90.00
#
_symmetry.space_group_name_H-M   'P 1'
#
loop_
_entity.id
_entity.type
_entity.pdbx_description
1 polymer ?
#
loop_
_entity_poly.entity_id
_entity_poly.type
_entity_poly.pdbx_seq_one_letter_code
_entity_poly.pdbx_strand_id
1 'polypeptide(L)'
;MKKVFSLLLAICLLSAATLMAGCGQTGSSDAKSSGQRVLRVGMDASYPPFGSQNQETKDYEGFDVDIIRAIGQEEGFDVEISNRSFDGLIPALQAKEIDVAINDITITDDRKQSVDFSKPYYIAGLGVVVRADNDTIHTAEDLQGKTLGVSIGSTGEEAARKIPGANVRVFNAINEAFLEVQNGGVDAVVNDIPTNEYYVSHAGNKNVRTAEVALTKEDLGIAVLKGNTELLTKIDDGLAKIKANGKFAEIYEKWFGKQPPQELLQ
;
A
#
# COMPACT_ATOMS: atom_id res chain seq x y z
N MET A 1 58.12 36.96 -39.90
CA MET A 1 56.95 36.37 -39.26
C MET A 1 55.71 36.19 -40.17
N LYS A 2 55.72 36.66 -41.41
CA LYS A 2 54.59 36.55 -42.36
C LYS A 2 54.63 35.32 -43.31
N LYS A 3 55.74 34.56 -43.36
CA LYS A 3 55.89 33.40 -44.25
C LYS A 3 55.61 32.03 -43.58
N VAL A 4 55.49 31.98 -42.23
CA VAL A 4 55.21 30.74 -41.49
C VAL A 4 53.72 30.50 -41.34
N PHE A 5 52.93 31.59 -41.40
CA PHE A 5 51.46 31.51 -41.24
C PHE A 5 50.71 31.00 -42.49
N SER A 6 51.36 31.13 -43.69
CA SER A 6 50.75 30.66 -44.95
C SER A 6 50.94 29.17 -45.20
N LEU A 7 51.89 28.52 -44.52
CA LEU A 7 52.17 27.09 -44.70
C LEU A 7 51.30 26.22 -43.80
N LEU A 8 50.82 26.73 -42.70
CA LEU A 8 49.92 26.04 -41.78
C LEU A 8 48.45 26.02 -42.23
N LEU A 9 48.07 27.00 -43.09
CA LEU A 9 46.71 27.06 -43.62
C LEU A 9 46.48 26.11 -44.82
N ALA A 10 47.56 25.69 -45.51
CA ALA A 10 47.50 24.79 -46.66
C ALA A 10 47.40 23.31 -46.26
N ILE A 11 47.83 22.95 -45.03
CA ILE A 11 47.79 21.57 -44.53
C ILE A 11 46.41 21.18 -43.95
N CYS A 12 45.63 22.16 -43.50
CA CYS A 12 44.28 21.90 -42.98
C CYS A 12 43.19 21.71 -44.05
N LEU A 13 43.47 22.01 -45.32
CA LEU A 13 42.52 21.92 -46.43
C LEU A 13 42.63 20.61 -47.24
N LEU A 14 43.66 19.77 -46.99
CA LEU A 14 43.81 18.47 -47.68
C LEU A 14 43.31 17.24 -46.86
N SER A 15 42.87 17.43 -45.60
CA SER A 15 42.40 16.34 -44.76
C SER A 15 40.87 16.19 -44.72
N ALA A 16 40.13 16.98 -45.52
CA ALA A 16 38.65 16.96 -45.52
C ALA A 16 38.00 16.15 -46.65
N ALA A 17 38.78 15.42 -47.47
CA ALA A 17 38.26 14.81 -48.70
C ALA A 17 38.22 13.27 -48.71
N THR A 18 38.43 12.56 -47.57
CA THR A 18 38.44 11.09 -47.55
C THR A 18 37.50 10.43 -46.56
N LEU A 19 36.36 11.06 -46.21
CA LEU A 19 35.36 10.49 -45.30
C LEU A 19 33.96 10.41 -45.94
N MET A 20 33.85 10.10 -47.24
CA MET A 20 32.56 9.79 -47.88
C MET A 20 32.66 8.54 -48.74
N ALA A 21 32.92 7.38 -48.14
CA ALA A 21 32.61 6.08 -48.74
C ALA A 21 32.49 5.04 -47.62
N GLY A 22 31.38 5.03 -46.94
CA GLY A 22 31.03 4.04 -45.94
C GLY A 22 29.51 3.98 -45.81
N CYS A 23 28.78 3.79 -46.94
CA CYS A 23 27.43 3.24 -46.90
C CYS A 23 27.54 1.76 -46.64
N GLY A 24 27.08 1.34 -45.49
CA GLY A 24 27.03 -0.08 -45.23
C GLY A 24 26.41 -0.37 -43.87
N GLN A 25 25.14 -0.73 -43.91
CA GLN A 25 24.46 -1.51 -42.88
C GLN A 25 23.99 -0.74 -41.65
N THR A 26 22.87 -0.05 -41.84
CA THR A 26 21.95 0.24 -40.76
C THR A 26 21.43 -1.08 -40.20
N GLY A 27 22.19 -1.67 -39.31
CA GLY A 27 21.63 -2.54 -38.31
C GLY A 27 20.83 -1.66 -37.39
N SER A 28 19.54 -1.50 -37.66
CA SER A 28 18.57 -1.06 -36.67
C SER A 28 18.58 -2.11 -35.57
N SER A 29 19.48 -1.96 -34.61
CA SER A 29 19.20 -2.45 -33.29
C SER A 29 18.06 -1.58 -32.76
N ASP A 30 16.83 -1.94 -33.13
CA ASP A 30 15.68 -1.69 -32.29
C ASP A 30 15.98 -2.38 -30.94
N ALA A 31 16.77 -1.71 -30.13
CA ALA A 31 16.67 -1.83 -28.72
C ALA A 31 15.22 -1.35 -28.41
N LYS A 32 14.26 -2.29 -28.46
CA LYS A 32 13.05 -2.15 -27.71
C LYS A 32 13.50 -1.85 -26.29
N SER A 33 13.63 -0.57 -25.96
CA SER A 33 13.39 -0.08 -24.63
C SER A 33 11.97 -0.56 -24.34
N SER A 34 11.84 -1.72 -23.74
CA SER A 34 10.63 -2.13 -23.04
C SER A 34 10.55 -1.20 -21.84
N GLY A 35 10.15 0.06 -22.07
CA GLY A 35 9.79 0.98 -21.04
C GLY A 35 8.60 0.38 -20.33
N GLN A 36 8.87 -0.43 -19.33
CA GLN A 36 7.88 -0.93 -18.43
C GLN A 36 7.16 0.30 -17.85
N ARG A 37 5.84 0.33 -17.96
CA ARG A 37 5.06 1.48 -17.47
C ARG A 37 5.18 1.51 -15.96
N VAL A 38 5.65 2.61 -15.41
CA VAL A 38 5.74 2.82 -13.95
C VAL A 38 4.33 2.89 -13.37
N LEU A 39 4.09 2.14 -12.29
CA LEU A 39 2.89 2.17 -11.48
C LEU A 39 3.22 2.84 -10.13
N ARG A 40 2.75 4.07 -9.95
CA ARG A 40 2.97 4.83 -8.72
C ARG A 40 1.96 4.40 -7.67
N VAL A 41 2.45 3.81 -6.59
CA VAL A 41 1.63 3.23 -5.52
C VAL A 41 1.79 4.05 -4.24
N GLY A 42 0.67 4.43 -3.63
CA GLY A 42 0.64 5.03 -2.29
C GLY A 42 0.22 4.01 -1.24
N MET A 43 0.89 4.05 -0.10
CA MET A 43 0.54 3.28 1.08
C MET A 43 1.03 3.97 2.35
N ASP A 44 0.43 3.65 3.49
CA ASP A 44 0.95 4.00 4.82
C ASP A 44 1.88 2.88 5.30
N ALA A 45 3.18 3.18 5.34
CA ALA A 45 4.20 2.21 5.72
C ALA A 45 4.37 2.06 7.25
N SER A 46 3.33 2.38 8.02
CA SER A 46 3.25 2.18 9.47
C SER A 46 2.12 1.21 9.87
N TYR A 47 1.64 0.38 8.92
CA TYR A 47 0.45 -0.46 9.09
C TYR A 47 0.72 -1.97 8.83
N PRO A 48 1.65 -2.62 9.59
CA PRO A 48 1.90 -4.05 9.45
C PRO A 48 0.68 -4.88 9.91
N PRO A 49 0.43 -6.07 9.32
CA PRO A 49 1.24 -6.79 8.34
C PRO A 49 1.03 -6.36 6.89
N PHE A 50 0.16 -5.37 6.60
CA PHE A 50 -0.18 -4.96 5.23
C PHE A 50 0.94 -4.13 4.60
N GLY A 51 1.43 -3.10 5.31
CA GLY A 51 2.51 -2.24 4.84
C GLY A 51 3.41 -1.72 5.95
N SER A 52 4.72 -1.88 5.76
CA SER A 52 5.74 -1.32 6.66
C SER A 52 7.01 -0.97 5.88
N GLN A 53 7.86 -0.16 6.51
CA GLN A 53 9.20 0.10 6.01
C GLN A 53 10.22 -0.58 6.89
N ASN A 54 11.03 -1.47 6.30
CA ASN A 54 12.15 -2.08 6.98
C ASN A 54 13.15 -1.01 7.43
N GLN A 55 13.47 -0.98 8.71
CA GLN A 55 14.31 0.09 9.28
C GLN A 55 15.77 0.02 8.84
N GLU A 56 16.25 -1.15 8.45
CA GLU A 56 17.64 -1.38 8.04
C GLU A 56 17.81 -1.15 6.54
N THR A 57 17.00 -1.83 5.70
CA THR A 57 17.12 -1.76 4.24
C THR A 57 16.41 -0.57 3.63
N LYS A 58 15.46 0.03 4.36
CA LYS A 58 14.53 1.07 3.91
C LYS A 58 13.56 0.62 2.82
N ASP A 59 13.53 -0.66 2.49
CA ASP A 59 12.57 -1.24 1.57
C ASP A 59 11.18 -1.32 2.20
N TYR A 60 10.17 -1.24 1.35
CA TYR A 60 8.79 -1.50 1.76
C TYR A 60 8.53 -3.00 1.77
N GLU A 61 7.86 -3.48 2.81
CA GLU A 61 7.46 -4.87 3.02
C GLU A 61 6.04 -4.94 3.58
N GLY A 62 5.35 -6.05 3.35
CA GLY A 62 3.98 -6.26 3.80
C GLY A 62 3.17 -7.09 2.81
N PHE A 63 2.01 -7.52 3.26
CA PHE A 63 1.07 -8.28 2.42
C PHE A 63 0.68 -7.48 1.17
N ASP A 64 0.31 -6.21 1.34
CA ASP A 64 -0.08 -5.32 0.26
C ASP A 64 1.07 -5.02 -0.70
N VAL A 65 2.29 -4.89 -0.15
CA VAL A 65 3.50 -4.70 -0.96
C VAL A 65 3.76 -5.90 -1.86
N ASP A 66 3.65 -7.12 -1.31
CA ASP A 66 3.85 -8.35 -2.08
C ASP A 66 2.74 -8.54 -3.12
N ILE A 67 1.49 -8.23 -2.79
CA ILE A 67 0.34 -8.30 -3.71
C ILE A 67 0.53 -7.34 -4.89
N ILE A 68 0.81 -6.05 -4.62
CA ILE A 68 0.91 -5.08 -5.73
C ILE A 68 2.13 -5.32 -6.61
N ARG A 69 3.24 -5.79 -6.05
CA ARG A 69 4.41 -6.20 -6.82
C ARG A 69 4.13 -7.42 -7.69
N ALA A 70 3.41 -8.42 -7.17
CA ALA A 70 3.01 -9.59 -7.94
C ALA A 70 2.05 -9.22 -9.08
N ILE A 71 1.07 -8.35 -8.84
CA ILE A 71 0.19 -7.79 -9.88
C ILE A 71 1.04 -7.04 -10.94
N GLY A 72 1.99 -6.21 -10.49
CA GLY A 72 2.88 -5.48 -11.39
C GLY A 72 3.68 -6.39 -12.31
N GLN A 73 4.19 -7.51 -11.80
CA GLN A 73 4.91 -8.52 -12.60
C GLN A 73 4.00 -9.16 -13.66
N GLU A 74 2.76 -9.52 -13.31
CA GLU A 74 1.80 -10.13 -14.25
C GLU A 74 1.32 -9.15 -15.34
N GLU A 75 1.24 -7.86 -15.04
CA GLU A 75 0.71 -6.82 -15.92
C GLU A 75 1.81 -5.97 -16.60
N GLY A 76 3.08 -6.26 -16.34
CA GLY A 76 4.21 -5.57 -16.96
C GLY A 76 4.39 -4.13 -16.46
N PHE A 77 4.10 -3.87 -15.17
CA PHE A 77 4.39 -2.61 -14.52
C PHE A 77 5.69 -2.67 -13.72
N ASP A 78 6.39 -1.54 -13.66
CA ASP A 78 7.42 -1.26 -12.68
C ASP A 78 6.78 -0.54 -11.49
N VAL A 79 6.79 -1.17 -10.30
CA VAL A 79 6.05 -0.70 -9.12
C VAL A 79 6.92 0.22 -8.28
N GLU A 80 6.54 1.49 -8.21
CA GLU A 80 7.16 2.50 -7.34
C GLU A 80 6.23 2.81 -6.16
N ILE A 81 6.67 2.46 -4.94
CA ILE A 81 5.89 2.67 -3.72
C ILE A 81 6.34 3.95 -3.03
N SER A 82 5.38 4.75 -2.60
CA SER A 82 5.58 5.95 -1.79
C SER A 82 4.81 5.90 -0.47
N ASN A 83 5.48 6.24 0.63
CA ASN A 83 4.85 6.34 1.94
C ASN A 83 4.01 7.61 2.04
N ARG A 84 2.77 7.48 2.49
CA ARG A 84 1.80 8.57 2.71
C ARG A 84 0.95 8.25 3.93
N SER A 85 0.39 9.26 4.58
CA SER A 85 -0.62 9.01 5.63
C SER A 85 -1.88 8.37 5.02
N PHE A 86 -2.56 7.54 5.80
CA PHE A 86 -3.75 6.81 5.33
C PHE A 86 -4.84 7.74 4.77
N ASP A 87 -5.16 8.81 5.49
CA ASP A 87 -6.14 9.82 5.08
C ASP A 87 -5.72 10.61 3.82
N GLY A 88 -4.42 10.63 3.51
CA GLY A 88 -3.87 11.25 2.31
C GLY A 88 -3.96 10.40 1.04
N LEU A 89 -4.28 9.10 1.12
CA LEU A 89 -4.24 8.19 -0.03
C LEU A 89 -5.30 8.51 -1.09
N ILE A 90 -6.56 8.69 -0.71
CA ILE A 90 -7.63 9.04 -1.64
C ILE A 90 -7.43 10.44 -2.25
N PRO A 91 -7.10 11.49 -1.48
CA PRO A 91 -6.69 12.78 -2.04
C PRO A 91 -5.55 12.68 -3.05
N ALA A 92 -4.52 11.86 -2.79
CA ALA A 92 -3.39 11.68 -3.70
C ALA A 92 -3.79 11.00 -5.03
N LEU A 93 -4.74 10.04 -5.01
CA LEU A 93 -5.35 9.48 -6.23
C LEU A 93 -6.09 10.55 -7.02
N GLN A 94 -6.91 11.37 -6.36
CA GLN A 94 -7.66 12.45 -6.99
C GLN A 94 -6.74 13.53 -7.60
N ALA A 95 -5.62 13.83 -6.93
CA ALA A 95 -4.59 14.75 -7.42
C ALA A 95 -3.68 14.11 -8.50
N LYS A 96 -3.86 12.81 -8.82
CA LYS A 96 -3.03 12.03 -9.75
C LYS A 96 -1.55 12.00 -9.38
N GLU A 97 -1.25 12.12 -8.09
CA GLU A 97 0.11 11.97 -7.56
C GLU A 97 0.52 10.50 -7.49
N ILE A 98 -0.45 9.62 -7.27
CA ILE A 98 -0.33 8.16 -7.33
C ILE A 98 -1.37 7.60 -8.31
N ASP A 99 -1.11 6.40 -8.83
CA ASP A 99 -2.01 5.71 -9.76
C ASP A 99 -2.89 4.71 -9.01
N VAL A 100 -2.36 4.14 -7.92
CA VAL A 100 -2.98 3.11 -7.09
C VAL A 100 -2.76 3.42 -5.61
N ALA A 101 -3.76 3.17 -4.78
CA ALA A 101 -3.60 3.08 -3.33
C ALA A 101 -3.96 1.66 -2.87
N ILE A 102 -3.06 1.05 -2.10
CA ILE A 102 -3.25 -0.25 -1.45
C ILE A 102 -2.72 -0.15 -0.01
N ASN A 103 -3.59 -0.34 0.98
CA ASN A 103 -3.25 -0.17 2.39
C ASN A 103 -4.38 -0.62 3.31
N ASP A 104 -4.79 -1.89 3.24
CA ASP A 104 -5.92 -2.36 4.08
C ASP A 104 -7.16 -1.45 3.90
N ILE A 105 -7.43 -0.99 2.66
CA ILE A 105 -8.48 0.00 2.40
C ILE A 105 -9.83 -0.69 2.28
N THR A 106 -10.69 -0.50 3.27
CA THR A 106 -12.06 -1.00 3.25
C THR A 106 -12.85 -0.39 2.10
N ILE A 107 -13.54 -1.24 1.35
CA ILE A 107 -14.49 -0.86 0.30
C ILE A 107 -15.75 -0.35 0.97
N THR A 108 -15.93 0.98 1.02
CA THR A 108 -17.15 1.61 1.54
C THR A 108 -17.88 2.38 0.44
N ASP A 109 -19.20 2.58 0.61
CA ASP A 109 -19.99 3.34 -0.36
C ASP A 109 -19.57 4.81 -0.42
N ASP A 110 -19.11 5.37 0.68
CA ASP A 110 -18.56 6.73 0.74
C ASP A 110 -17.27 6.83 -0.08
N ARG A 111 -16.34 5.91 0.10
CA ARG A 111 -15.08 5.89 -0.66
C ARG A 111 -15.32 5.65 -2.15
N LYS A 112 -16.31 4.81 -2.52
CA LYS A 112 -16.72 4.58 -3.92
C LYS A 112 -17.24 5.83 -4.63
N GLN A 113 -17.65 6.87 -3.93
CA GLN A 113 -18.01 8.15 -4.55
C GLN A 113 -16.78 8.84 -5.16
N SER A 114 -15.61 8.65 -4.56
CA SER A 114 -14.36 9.35 -4.89
C SER A 114 -13.35 8.51 -5.68
N VAL A 115 -13.38 7.19 -5.54
CA VAL A 115 -12.45 6.24 -6.17
C VAL A 115 -13.20 5.02 -6.68
N ASP A 116 -12.55 4.23 -7.56
CA ASP A 116 -13.01 2.89 -7.91
C ASP A 116 -12.10 1.86 -7.22
N PHE A 117 -12.68 0.71 -6.86
CA PHE A 117 -12.00 -0.38 -6.19
C PHE A 117 -11.90 -1.62 -7.06
N SER A 118 -10.81 -2.35 -6.91
CA SER A 118 -10.69 -3.72 -7.41
C SER A 118 -11.71 -4.66 -6.77
N LYS A 119 -11.78 -5.88 -7.28
CA LYS A 119 -12.37 -6.99 -6.53
C LYS A 119 -11.68 -7.12 -5.17
N PRO A 120 -12.40 -7.61 -4.14
CA PRO A 120 -11.80 -7.83 -2.83
C PRO A 120 -10.57 -8.76 -2.89
N TYR A 121 -9.50 -8.35 -2.21
CA TYR A 121 -8.30 -9.18 -2.07
C TYR A 121 -8.08 -9.66 -0.63
N TYR A 122 -8.82 -9.11 0.34
CA TYR A 122 -8.81 -9.54 1.73
C TYR A 122 -10.18 -9.32 2.36
N ILE A 123 -10.49 -10.11 3.40
CA ILE A 123 -11.69 -9.93 4.22
C ILE A 123 -11.21 -9.69 5.64
N ALA A 124 -11.42 -8.46 6.09
CA ALA A 124 -11.10 -7.99 7.42
C ALA A 124 -12.37 -7.82 8.28
N GLY A 125 -12.24 -7.09 9.32
CA GLY A 125 -13.29 -6.62 10.20
C GLY A 125 -12.66 -5.87 11.35
N LEU A 126 -13.41 -4.99 11.98
CA LEU A 126 -12.94 -4.21 13.11
C LEU A 126 -12.98 -5.04 14.38
N GLY A 127 -11.91 -4.96 15.14
CA GLY A 127 -11.74 -5.53 16.46
C GLY A 127 -11.23 -4.49 17.45
N VAL A 128 -10.92 -4.95 18.65
CA VAL A 128 -10.57 -4.07 19.77
C VAL A 128 -9.29 -4.56 20.43
N VAL A 129 -8.37 -3.64 20.69
CA VAL A 129 -7.20 -3.86 21.55
C VAL A 129 -7.37 -3.11 22.85
N VAL A 130 -7.10 -3.78 23.95
CA VAL A 130 -7.15 -3.26 25.29
C VAL A 130 -5.85 -3.54 26.05
N ARG A 131 -5.64 -2.92 27.18
CA ARG A 131 -4.56 -3.32 28.10
C ARG A 131 -4.75 -4.77 28.54
N ALA A 132 -3.65 -5.46 28.76
CA ALA A 132 -3.67 -6.87 29.16
C ALA A 132 -4.40 -7.13 30.49
N ASP A 133 -4.36 -6.15 31.40
CA ASP A 133 -5.03 -6.19 32.69
C ASP A 133 -6.49 -5.66 32.68
N ASN A 134 -6.99 -5.27 31.50
CA ASN A 134 -8.39 -4.85 31.36
C ASN A 134 -9.29 -6.09 31.42
N ASP A 135 -10.23 -6.09 32.37
CA ASP A 135 -11.22 -7.14 32.59
C ASP A 135 -12.67 -6.61 32.45
N THR A 136 -12.83 -5.44 31.81
CA THR A 136 -14.12 -4.74 31.73
C THR A 136 -14.66 -4.61 30.31
N ILE A 137 -13.87 -4.91 29.30
CA ILE A 137 -14.27 -4.82 27.89
C ILE A 137 -14.28 -6.23 27.29
N HIS A 138 -15.48 -6.77 27.09
CA HIS A 138 -15.75 -8.10 26.53
C HIS A 138 -16.75 -8.07 25.38
N THR A 139 -17.56 -7.02 25.28
CA THR A 139 -18.59 -6.85 24.25
C THR A 139 -18.50 -5.46 23.63
N ALA A 140 -19.19 -5.25 22.51
CA ALA A 140 -19.27 -3.93 21.87
C ALA A 140 -19.96 -2.89 22.79
N GLU A 141 -20.90 -3.32 23.61
CA GLU A 141 -21.62 -2.47 24.55
C GLU A 141 -20.72 -1.91 25.64
N ASP A 142 -19.67 -2.66 26.04
CA ASP A 142 -18.70 -2.23 27.06
C ASP A 142 -17.84 -1.04 26.60
N LEU A 143 -17.84 -0.73 25.30
CA LEU A 143 -17.17 0.43 24.74
C LEU A 143 -17.93 1.75 24.97
N GLN A 144 -19.19 1.70 25.42
CA GLN A 144 -19.97 2.89 25.70
C GLN A 144 -19.32 3.72 26.82
N GLY A 145 -19.23 5.03 26.58
CA GLY A 145 -18.59 5.98 27.49
C GLY A 145 -17.08 5.85 27.64
N LYS A 146 -16.42 4.95 26.91
CA LYS A 146 -14.96 4.75 26.95
C LYS A 146 -14.24 5.76 26.06
N THR A 147 -12.96 5.97 26.36
CA THR A 147 -12.04 6.70 25.48
C THR A 147 -11.43 5.73 24.49
N LEU A 148 -11.73 5.92 23.19
CA LEU A 148 -11.34 5.04 22.11
C LEU A 148 -10.29 5.70 21.22
N GLY A 149 -9.16 5.01 21.00
CA GLY A 149 -8.12 5.40 20.06
C GLY A 149 -8.41 4.82 18.67
N VAL A 150 -8.25 5.62 17.61
CA VAL A 150 -8.49 5.24 16.22
C VAL A 150 -7.52 5.94 15.29
N SER A 151 -7.32 5.40 14.09
CA SER A 151 -6.60 6.09 13.01
C SER A 151 -7.52 7.05 12.26
N ILE A 152 -6.99 8.20 11.87
CA ILE A 152 -7.72 9.24 11.11
C ILE A 152 -8.23 8.69 9.79
N GLY A 153 -9.51 8.98 9.44
CA GLY A 153 -10.12 8.59 8.17
C GLY A 153 -10.38 7.09 8.00
N SER A 154 -10.22 6.28 9.08
CA SER A 154 -10.46 4.84 9.07
C SER A 154 -11.93 4.49 9.32
N THR A 155 -12.34 3.28 8.93
CA THR A 155 -13.64 2.71 9.33
C THR A 155 -13.71 2.49 10.83
N GLY A 156 -12.57 2.28 11.50
CA GLY A 156 -12.45 2.26 12.95
C GLY A 156 -12.88 3.58 13.61
N GLU A 157 -12.49 4.71 13.02
CA GLU A 157 -12.96 6.04 13.49
C GLU A 157 -14.47 6.17 13.29
N GLU A 158 -14.99 5.80 12.12
CA GLU A 158 -16.42 5.86 11.85
C GLU A 158 -17.24 4.98 12.78
N ALA A 159 -16.77 3.77 13.09
CA ALA A 159 -17.40 2.85 14.01
C ALA A 159 -17.37 3.39 15.44
N ALA A 160 -16.21 3.86 15.92
CA ALA A 160 -16.04 4.40 17.26
C ALA A 160 -16.94 5.61 17.51
N ARG A 161 -17.11 6.50 16.52
CA ARG A 161 -18.01 7.67 16.64
C ARG A 161 -19.49 7.32 16.75
N LYS A 162 -19.89 6.11 16.33
CA LYS A 162 -21.27 5.60 16.47
C LYS A 162 -21.55 4.99 17.84
N ILE A 163 -20.52 4.73 18.66
CA ILE A 163 -20.66 4.14 19.99
C ILE A 163 -21.19 5.20 20.97
N PRO A 164 -22.30 4.96 21.66
CA PRO A 164 -22.90 5.95 22.54
C PRO A 164 -21.97 6.39 23.67
N GLY A 165 -21.79 7.71 23.79
CA GLY A 165 -20.97 8.32 24.84
C GLY A 165 -19.47 8.08 24.73
N ALA A 166 -18.97 7.41 23.69
CA ALA A 166 -17.55 7.21 23.51
C ALA A 166 -16.82 8.55 23.25
N ASN A 167 -15.65 8.70 23.89
CA ASN A 167 -14.73 9.80 23.62
C ASN A 167 -13.68 9.32 22.61
N VAL A 168 -13.80 9.77 21.36
CA VAL A 168 -12.90 9.29 20.28
C VAL A 168 -11.67 10.18 20.17
N ARG A 169 -10.49 9.58 20.41
CA ARG A 169 -9.17 10.19 20.19
C ARG A 169 -8.61 9.68 18.86
N VAL A 170 -8.40 10.60 17.93
CA VAL A 170 -7.92 10.32 16.59
C VAL A 170 -6.41 10.53 16.53
N PHE A 171 -5.70 9.56 15.89
CA PHE A 171 -4.25 9.56 15.73
C PHE A 171 -3.90 9.52 14.24
N ASN A 172 -2.76 10.11 13.88
CA ASN A 172 -2.30 10.11 12.50
C ASN A 172 -1.84 8.71 12.06
N ALA A 173 -1.23 7.96 12.95
CA ALA A 173 -0.81 6.58 12.72
C ALA A 173 -1.39 5.67 13.82
N ILE A 174 -1.81 4.45 13.45
CA ILE A 174 -2.41 3.50 14.39
C ILE A 174 -1.45 3.10 15.52
N ASN A 175 -0.14 3.08 15.25
CA ASN A 175 0.87 2.78 16.26
C ASN A 175 0.85 3.75 17.44
N GLU A 176 0.47 5.02 17.22
CA GLU A 176 0.31 6.01 18.27
C GLU A 176 -0.87 5.64 19.19
N ALA A 177 -1.99 5.19 18.63
CA ALA A 177 -3.14 4.71 19.39
C ALA A 177 -2.78 3.46 20.22
N PHE A 178 -2.02 2.53 19.65
CA PHE A 178 -1.54 1.35 20.39
C PHE A 178 -0.62 1.71 21.56
N LEU A 179 0.25 2.70 21.40
CA LEU A 179 1.07 3.21 22.53
C LEU A 179 0.20 3.86 23.61
N GLU A 180 -0.83 4.59 23.21
CA GLU A 180 -1.74 5.24 24.16
C GLU A 180 -2.54 4.22 24.96
N VAL A 181 -3.04 3.12 24.35
CA VAL A 181 -3.75 2.09 25.15
C VAL A 181 -2.81 1.39 26.12
N GLN A 182 -1.55 1.12 25.74
CA GLN A 182 -0.55 0.57 26.65
C GLN A 182 -0.32 1.45 27.88
N ASN A 183 -0.25 2.77 27.66
CA ASN A 183 0.03 3.76 28.70
C ASN A 183 -1.24 4.19 29.47
N GLY A 184 -2.42 3.67 29.11
CA GLY A 184 -3.69 4.04 29.73
C GLY A 184 -4.22 5.42 29.32
N GLY A 185 -3.70 6.00 28.23
CA GLY A 185 -4.18 7.26 27.66
C GLY A 185 -5.50 7.11 26.89
N VAL A 186 -5.82 5.89 26.44
CA VAL A 186 -7.14 5.46 25.94
C VAL A 186 -7.51 4.13 26.58
N ASP A 187 -8.82 3.84 26.69
CA ASP A 187 -9.32 2.59 27.27
C ASP A 187 -9.20 1.42 26.30
N ALA A 188 -9.37 1.70 25.00
CA ALA A 188 -9.30 0.71 23.93
C ALA A 188 -8.89 1.36 22.60
N VAL A 189 -8.38 0.54 21.67
CA VAL A 189 -8.16 0.90 20.27
C VAL A 189 -9.14 0.11 19.41
N VAL A 190 -9.84 0.80 18.50
CA VAL A 190 -10.71 0.19 17.48
C VAL A 190 -9.97 0.22 16.14
N ASN A 191 -9.65 -0.95 15.59
CA ASN A 191 -8.89 -1.09 14.38
C ASN A 191 -9.09 -2.49 13.77
N ASP A 192 -8.56 -2.73 12.57
CA ASP A 192 -8.66 -4.00 11.86
C ASP A 192 -8.05 -5.16 12.63
N ILE A 193 -8.79 -6.26 12.68
CA ILE A 193 -8.41 -7.46 13.44
C ILE A 193 -7.01 -7.97 13.06
N PRO A 194 -6.64 -8.13 11.78
CA PRO A 194 -5.31 -8.67 11.45
C PRO A 194 -4.16 -7.77 11.91
N THR A 195 -4.32 -6.45 11.86
CA THR A 195 -3.34 -5.49 12.36
C THR A 195 -3.27 -5.52 13.89
N ASN A 196 -4.40 -5.64 14.56
CA ASN A 196 -4.46 -5.81 16.02
C ASN A 196 -3.72 -7.08 16.47
N GLU A 197 -3.99 -8.21 15.81
CA GLU A 197 -3.35 -9.50 16.09
C GLU A 197 -1.84 -9.44 15.83
N TYR A 198 -1.43 -8.82 14.73
CA TYR A 198 -0.03 -8.63 14.42
C TYR A 198 0.68 -7.81 15.49
N TYR A 199 0.09 -6.68 15.90
CA TYR A 199 0.66 -5.81 16.93
C TYR A 199 0.83 -6.54 18.26
N VAL A 200 -0.20 -7.25 18.72
CA VAL A 200 -0.17 -7.99 19.99
C VAL A 200 0.87 -9.13 19.96
N SER A 201 0.99 -9.84 18.83
CA SER A 201 1.88 -11.01 18.73
C SER A 201 3.36 -10.65 18.47
N HIS A 202 3.64 -9.58 17.71
CA HIS A 202 5.00 -9.26 17.26
C HIS A 202 5.68 -8.16 18.08
N ALA A 203 4.93 -7.28 18.71
CA ALA A 203 5.52 -6.22 19.53
C ALA A 203 6.17 -6.72 20.83
N GLY A 204 6.16 -8.04 21.09
CA GLY A 204 6.61 -8.61 22.37
C GLY A 204 5.86 -8.03 23.57
N ASN A 205 4.70 -7.43 23.31
CA ASN A 205 4.03 -6.50 24.21
C ASN A 205 3.03 -7.26 25.07
N LYS A 206 3.51 -7.72 26.21
CA LYS A 206 2.66 -8.35 27.22
C LYS A 206 1.66 -7.40 27.90
N ASN A 207 1.68 -6.11 27.54
CA ASN A 207 0.87 -5.08 28.18
C ASN A 207 -0.48 -4.85 27.48
N VAL A 208 -0.69 -5.44 26.32
CA VAL A 208 -1.96 -5.37 25.58
C VAL A 208 -2.43 -6.74 25.11
N ARG A 209 -3.72 -6.84 24.85
CA ARG A 209 -4.35 -8.02 24.24
C ARG A 209 -5.47 -7.60 23.28
N THR A 210 -5.81 -8.46 22.36
CA THR A 210 -7.07 -8.33 21.62
C THR A 210 -8.24 -8.69 22.56
N ALA A 211 -9.30 -7.90 22.52
CA ALA A 211 -10.57 -8.28 23.14
C ALA A 211 -11.35 -9.20 22.18
N GLU A 212 -12.22 -10.05 22.74
CA GLU A 212 -13.10 -10.92 21.94
C GLU A 212 -14.30 -10.13 21.38
N VAL A 213 -14.01 -8.99 20.73
CA VAL A 213 -15.02 -8.08 20.18
C VAL A 213 -14.77 -7.94 18.69
N ALA A 214 -15.70 -8.40 17.88
CA ALA A 214 -15.76 -8.15 16.45
C ALA A 214 -16.92 -7.18 16.17
N LEU A 215 -16.62 -6.05 15.56
CA LEU A 215 -17.59 -4.98 15.31
C LEU A 215 -18.19 -5.04 13.90
N THR A 216 -17.38 -5.43 12.91
CA THR A 216 -17.76 -5.46 11.49
C THR A 216 -17.17 -6.65 10.75
N LYS A 217 -17.63 -6.86 9.52
CA LYS A 217 -16.95 -7.63 8.48
C LYS A 217 -16.74 -6.69 7.31
N GLU A 218 -15.53 -6.61 6.76
CA GLU A 218 -15.13 -5.61 5.79
C GLU A 218 -14.32 -6.23 4.65
N ASP A 219 -14.70 -5.90 3.40
CA ASP A 219 -13.94 -6.27 2.21
C ASP A 219 -12.89 -5.19 1.92
N LEU A 220 -11.64 -5.60 1.67
CA LEU A 220 -10.55 -4.70 1.31
C LEU A 220 -10.32 -4.72 -0.20
N GLY A 221 -10.10 -3.54 -0.77
CA GLY A 221 -9.86 -3.35 -2.19
C GLY A 221 -8.68 -2.44 -2.49
N ILE A 222 -8.14 -2.63 -3.69
CA ILE A 222 -7.12 -1.76 -4.26
C ILE A 222 -7.83 -0.59 -4.92
N ALA A 223 -7.52 0.65 -4.50
CA ALA A 223 -8.19 1.84 -5.00
C ALA A 223 -7.44 2.46 -6.18
N VAL A 224 -8.19 2.90 -7.18
CA VAL A 224 -7.71 3.69 -8.32
C VAL A 224 -8.54 4.96 -8.48
N LEU A 225 -8.04 5.95 -9.23
CA LEU A 225 -8.80 7.16 -9.53
C LEU A 225 -10.17 6.80 -10.15
N LYS A 226 -11.21 7.47 -9.68
CA LYS A 226 -12.59 7.31 -10.19
C LYS A 226 -12.63 7.41 -11.71
N GLY A 227 -13.23 6.40 -12.37
CA GLY A 227 -13.38 6.32 -13.82
C GLY A 227 -12.13 5.83 -14.57
N ASN A 228 -11.04 5.48 -13.89
CA ASN A 228 -9.87 4.87 -14.53
C ASN A 228 -10.06 3.37 -14.76
N THR A 229 -11.01 3.03 -15.62
CA THR A 229 -11.42 1.64 -15.89
C THR A 229 -10.32 0.80 -16.55
N GLU A 230 -9.44 1.42 -17.35
CA GLU A 230 -8.31 0.71 -17.98
C GLU A 230 -7.35 0.16 -16.92
N LEU A 231 -6.93 1.00 -15.98
CA LEU A 231 -6.04 0.57 -14.91
C LEU A 231 -6.74 -0.41 -13.96
N LEU A 232 -7.99 -0.15 -13.61
CA LEU A 232 -8.77 -1.05 -12.74
C LEU A 232 -8.87 -2.47 -13.35
N THR A 233 -9.16 -2.57 -14.65
CA THR A 233 -9.19 -3.86 -15.34
C THR A 233 -7.84 -4.58 -15.24
N LYS A 234 -6.72 -3.88 -15.44
CA LYS A 234 -5.39 -4.48 -15.28
C LYS A 234 -5.10 -4.95 -13.86
N ILE A 235 -5.50 -4.18 -12.84
CA ILE A 235 -5.35 -4.59 -11.44
C ILE A 235 -6.18 -5.85 -11.17
N ASP A 236 -7.44 -5.90 -11.62
CA ASP A 236 -8.31 -7.07 -11.46
C ASP A 236 -7.80 -8.30 -12.23
N ASP A 237 -7.30 -8.12 -13.46
CA ASP A 237 -6.71 -9.19 -14.26
C ASP A 237 -5.43 -9.74 -13.60
N GLY A 238 -4.56 -8.85 -13.11
CA GLY A 238 -3.35 -9.24 -12.39
C GLY A 238 -3.69 -9.98 -11.09
N LEU A 239 -4.66 -9.48 -10.33
CA LEU A 239 -5.16 -10.15 -9.11
C LEU A 239 -5.70 -11.55 -9.44
N ALA A 240 -6.48 -11.71 -10.50
CA ALA A 240 -6.99 -13.00 -10.95
C ALA A 240 -5.85 -13.95 -11.37
N LYS A 241 -4.82 -13.45 -12.07
CA LYS A 241 -3.65 -14.25 -12.46
C LYS A 241 -2.86 -14.76 -11.26
N ILE A 242 -2.56 -13.91 -10.27
CA ILE A 242 -1.83 -14.33 -9.07
C ILE A 242 -2.65 -15.30 -8.18
N LYS A 243 -3.99 -15.19 -8.21
CA LYS A 243 -4.87 -16.20 -7.58
C LYS A 243 -4.79 -17.53 -8.31
N ALA A 244 -4.89 -17.51 -9.64
CA ALA A 244 -4.90 -18.71 -10.47
C ALA A 244 -3.58 -19.50 -10.49
N ASN A 245 -2.43 -18.79 -10.43
CA ASN A 245 -1.10 -19.42 -10.42
C ASN A 245 -0.57 -19.78 -9.03
N GLY A 246 -1.36 -19.54 -7.97
CA GLY A 246 -1.03 -19.87 -6.59
C GLY A 246 -0.18 -18.83 -5.85
N LYS A 247 0.28 -17.78 -6.53
CA LYS A 247 1.13 -16.74 -5.91
C LYS A 247 0.41 -15.98 -4.79
N PHE A 248 -0.89 -15.74 -4.97
CA PHE A 248 -1.72 -15.15 -3.92
C PHE A 248 -1.73 -15.98 -2.63
N ALA A 249 -1.90 -17.30 -2.76
CA ALA A 249 -1.91 -18.20 -1.60
C ALA A 249 -0.56 -18.25 -0.90
N GLU A 250 0.56 -18.24 -1.63
CA GLU A 250 1.91 -18.15 -1.06
C GLU A 250 2.10 -16.85 -0.25
N ILE A 251 1.68 -15.70 -0.82
CA ILE A 251 1.78 -14.40 -0.15
C ILE A 251 0.89 -14.37 1.09
N TYR A 252 -0.33 -14.89 0.99
CA TYR A 252 -1.26 -14.94 2.12
C TYR A 252 -0.71 -15.80 3.27
N GLU A 253 -0.19 -16.98 2.97
CA GLU A 253 0.40 -17.89 3.97
C GLU A 253 1.65 -17.28 4.61
N LYS A 254 2.50 -16.60 3.82
CA LYS A 254 3.70 -15.89 4.34
C LYS A 254 3.34 -14.90 5.44
N TRP A 255 2.27 -14.12 5.27
CA TRP A 255 1.94 -13.01 6.17
C TRP A 255 0.99 -13.40 7.30
N PHE A 256 0.10 -14.35 7.06
CA PHE A 256 -0.95 -14.74 8.02
C PHE A 256 -0.81 -16.16 8.56
N GLY A 257 0.16 -16.95 8.10
CA GLY A 257 0.44 -18.31 8.58
C GLY A 257 -0.69 -19.34 8.29
N LYS A 258 -1.61 -19.01 7.37
CA LYS A 258 -2.76 -19.85 7.01
C LYS A 258 -3.10 -19.65 5.53
N GLN A 259 -3.83 -20.62 4.97
CA GLN A 259 -4.35 -20.51 3.61
C GLN A 259 -5.46 -19.44 3.51
N PRO A 260 -5.59 -18.75 2.37
CA PRO A 260 -6.68 -17.81 2.15
C PRO A 260 -8.05 -18.52 2.18
N PRO A 261 -9.10 -17.82 2.65
CA PRO A 261 -10.46 -18.31 2.54
C PRO A 261 -10.85 -18.59 1.08
N GLN A 262 -11.68 -19.64 0.85
CA GLN A 262 -12.09 -20.04 -0.50
C GLN A 262 -12.77 -18.90 -1.28
N GLU A 263 -13.50 -18.04 -0.57
CA GLU A 263 -14.19 -16.88 -1.17
C GLU A 263 -13.24 -15.85 -1.78
N LEU A 264 -11.99 -15.77 -1.33
CA LEU A 264 -10.96 -14.88 -1.91
C LEU A 264 -10.25 -15.49 -3.13
N LEU A 265 -10.40 -16.79 -3.38
CA LEU A 265 -9.77 -17.48 -4.51
C LEU A 265 -10.62 -17.52 -5.78
N GLN A 266 -11.84 -16.99 -5.72
CA GLN A 266 -12.79 -16.93 -6.84
C GLN A 266 -12.65 -15.68 -7.70
#